data_4352e0159517d74931e131a34328b9a7
#
_entry.id   4352e0159517d74931e131a34328b9a7
#
_cell.length_a   1.000
_cell.length_b   1.000
_cell.length_c   1.000
_cell.angle_alpha   90.00
_cell.angle_beta   90.00
_cell.angle_gamma   90.00
#
_symmetry.space_group_name_H-M   'P 1'
#
loop_
_entity.id
_entity.type
_entity.pdbx_description
1 polymer ?
#
loop_
_entity_poly.entity_id
_entity_poly.type
_entity_poly.pdbx_seq_one_letter_code
_entity_poly.pdbx_strand_id
1 'polypeptide(L)'
;MGKSAQFPFHVWLPDSMEGPTPISALIHAATMVTAGIFMVARLSPLYELSETALSVMVIVGAISALFLGLVAMVQTDIKRIVAYSTLSQLGYMVVALGASAYSAAVFHLMTHAFFKALLFLAVGSVILGMHHDQDIRNMGGLGKYMPWTYATALIGSLALVGVPFFSGFYSKESIINAIRVSSVTGATVALIAVGIGLFVTGFYTFRLFFYVFHGRERFQRQQ
;
A
#
# COMPACT_ATOMS: atom_id res chain seq x y z
N MET A 1 15.14 -7.27 -0.43
CA MET A 1 14.84 -6.04 0.34
C MET A 1 14.86 -4.80 -0.55
N GLY A 2 15.92 -4.51 -1.31
CA GLY A 2 16.02 -3.30 -2.13
C GLY A 2 14.90 -3.11 -3.15
N LYS A 3 14.61 -4.09 -4.02
CA LYS A 3 13.52 -3.98 -5.02
C LYS A 3 12.13 -3.86 -4.41
N SER A 4 11.85 -4.55 -3.30
CA SER A 4 10.58 -4.41 -2.56
C SER A 4 10.57 -3.24 -1.60
N ALA A 5 11.59 -2.38 -1.64
CA ALA A 5 11.71 -1.14 -0.90
C ALA A 5 11.32 -1.28 0.59
N GLN A 6 11.84 -2.34 1.24
CA GLN A 6 11.64 -2.57 2.67
C GLN A 6 12.58 -1.67 3.48
N PHE A 7 12.16 -1.34 4.70
CA PHE A 7 13.02 -0.58 5.61
C PHE A 7 14.38 -1.31 5.80
N PRO A 8 15.53 -0.60 5.77
CA PRO A 8 15.70 0.85 5.53
C PRO A 8 15.85 1.27 4.05
N PHE A 9 15.76 0.36 3.08
CA PHE A 9 16.00 0.61 1.65
C PHE A 9 14.76 1.17 0.89
N HIS A 10 13.89 1.92 1.54
CA HIS A 10 12.60 2.37 0.98
C HIS A 10 12.65 3.74 0.29
N VAL A 11 13.70 4.54 0.55
CA VAL A 11 13.75 5.97 0.18
C VAL A 11 13.63 6.22 -1.31
N TRP A 12 14.19 5.35 -2.15
CA TRP A 12 14.17 5.50 -3.60
C TRP A 12 12.76 5.48 -4.22
N LEU A 13 11.81 4.81 -3.57
CA LEU A 13 10.49 4.58 -4.16
C LEU A 13 9.63 5.86 -4.19
N PRO A 14 9.49 6.65 -3.12
CA PRO A 14 8.81 7.93 -3.18
C PRO A 14 9.49 8.95 -4.11
N ASP A 15 10.81 8.92 -4.23
CA ASP A 15 11.56 9.82 -5.12
C ASP A 15 11.35 9.48 -6.60
N SER A 16 11.00 8.24 -6.92
CA SER A 16 10.65 7.82 -8.28
C SER A 16 9.28 8.32 -8.77
N MET A 17 8.53 9.06 -7.93
CA MET A 17 7.20 9.62 -8.29
C MET A 17 7.24 10.82 -9.24
N GLU A 18 8.42 11.29 -9.65
CA GLU A 18 8.59 12.36 -10.64
C GLU A 18 8.07 11.95 -12.05
N GLY A 19 8.03 10.65 -12.33
CA GLY A 19 7.55 10.11 -13.59
C GLY A 19 6.03 10.26 -13.81
N PRO A 20 5.56 10.03 -15.06
CA PRO A 20 4.13 10.02 -15.38
C PRO A 20 3.36 9.00 -14.56
N THR A 21 2.16 9.36 -14.11
CA THR A 21 1.36 8.53 -13.19
C THR A 21 1.04 7.12 -13.71
N PRO A 22 0.78 6.86 -15.01
CA PRO A 22 0.58 5.50 -15.49
C PRO A 22 1.82 4.61 -15.33
N ILE A 23 3.03 5.18 -15.50
CA ILE A 23 4.29 4.47 -15.27
C ILE A 23 4.47 4.18 -13.79
N SER A 24 4.17 5.16 -12.93
CA SER A 24 4.17 4.97 -11.47
C SER A 24 3.19 3.86 -11.07
N ALA A 25 2.00 3.80 -11.66
CA ALA A 25 1.04 2.72 -11.43
C ALA A 25 1.63 1.34 -11.77
N LEU A 26 2.26 1.20 -12.93
CA LEU A 26 2.84 -0.06 -13.38
C LEU A 26 4.01 -0.50 -12.47
N ILE A 27 4.95 0.39 -12.19
CA ILE A 27 6.16 0.09 -11.41
C ILE A 27 5.81 -0.26 -9.96
N HIS A 28 4.92 0.51 -9.33
CA HIS A 28 4.66 0.43 -7.89
C HIS A 28 3.47 -0.47 -7.52
N ALA A 29 2.54 -0.74 -8.46
CA ALA A 29 1.43 -1.63 -8.16
C ALA A 29 1.76 -3.10 -8.45
N ALA A 30 2.37 -3.40 -9.61
CA ALA A 30 2.34 -4.76 -10.14
C ALA A 30 3.71 -5.37 -10.48
N THR A 31 4.77 -4.58 -10.76
CA THR A 31 5.95 -5.15 -11.39
C THR A 31 7.23 -5.07 -10.57
N MET A 32 7.86 -3.91 -10.46
CA MET A 32 9.23 -3.82 -9.91
C MET A 32 9.29 -4.13 -8.41
N VAL A 33 8.37 -3.58 -7.63
CA VAL A 33 8.36 -3.74 -6.16
C VAL A 33 7.90 -5.13 -5.73
N THR A 34 7.09 -5.79 -6.54
CA THR A 34 6.58 -7.14 -6.27
C THR A 34 7.59 -8.24 -6.64
N ALA A 35 8.61 -7.91 -7.45
CA ALA A 35 9.64 -8.87 -7.87
C ALA A 35 10.38 -9.50 -6.68
N GLY A 36 10.64 -8.74 -5.60
CA GLY A 36 11.27 -9.28 -4.39
C GLY A 36 10.37 -10.24 -3.63
N ILE A 37 9.07 -9.95 -3.55
CA ILE A 37 8.05 -10.83 -2.95
C ILE A 37 7.98 -12.14 -3.75
N PHE A 38 7.88 -12.04 -5.07
CA PHE A 38 7.83 -13.19 -5.96
C PHE A 38 9.09 -14.04 -5.88
N MET A 39 10.28 -13.41 -5.84
CA MET A 39 11.56 -14.12 -5.69
C MET A 39 11.59 -14.96 -4.41
N VAL A 40 11.22 -14.39 -3.28
CA VAL A 40 11.19 -15.11 -2.00
C VAL A 40 10.17 -16.25 -2.05
N ALA A 41 8.98 -16.02 -2.61
CA ALA A 41 7.97 -17.07 -2.76
C ALA A 41 8.46 -18.24 -3.64
N ARG A 42 9.21 -17.95 -4.72
CA ARG A 42 9.80 -19.00 -5.59
C ARG A 42 10.95 -19.75 -4.95
N LEU A 43 11.69 -19.09 -4.08
CA LEU A 43 12.82 -19.67 -3.34
C LEU A 43 12.40 -20.14 -1.93
N SER A 44 11.09 -20.32 -1.69
CA SER A 44 10.58 -20.76 -0.38
C SER A 44 11.32 -21.98 0.21
N PRO A 45 11.69 -23.04 -0.56
CA PRO A 45 12.41 -24.17 0.02
C PRO A 45 13.77 -23.79 0.64
N LEU A 46 14.42 -22.74 0.13
CA LEU A 46 15.68 -22.26 0.69
C LEU A 46 15.47 -21.46 1.96
N TYR A 47 14.41 -20.65 2.01
CA TYR A 47 14.09 -19.83 3.19
C TYR A 47 13.63 -20.67 4.38
N GLU A 48 12.91 -21.78 4.12
CA GLU A 48 12.46 -22.73 5.16
C GLU A 48 13.62 -23.42 5.87
N LEU A 49 14.82 -23.48 5.27
CA LEU A 49 16.01 -24.05 5.89
C LEU A 49 16.62 -23.14 6.97
N SER A 50 16.15 -21.90 7.12
CA SER A 50 16.75 -20.93 8.04
C SER A 50 15.69 -20.14 8.81
N GLU A 51 15.47 -20.52 10.06
CA GLU A 51 14.58 -19.78 10.98
C GLU A 51 15.03 -18.34 11.18
N THR A 52 16.33 -18.07 11.16
CA THR A 52 16.88 -16.72 11.26
C THR A 52 16.44 -15.85 10.07
N ALA A 53 16.45 -16.40 8.84
CA ALA A 53 15.99 -15.68 7.65
C ALA A 53 14.50 -15.36 7.73
N LEU A 54 13.68 -16.31 8.17
CA LEU A 54 12.24 -16.11 8.38
C LEU A 54 11.98 -15.04 9.44
N SER A 55 12.66 -15.10 10.59
CA SER A 55 12.55 -14.11 11.68
C SER A 55 12.93 -12.70 11.22
N VAL A 56 14.02 -12.55 10.47
CA VAL A 56 14.44 -11.26 9.89
C VAL A 56 13.36 -10.73 8.94
N MET A 57 12.77 -11.57 8.10
CA MET A 57 11.67 -11.16 7.21
C MET A 57 10.45 -10.70 7.98
N VAL A 58 10.05 -11.43 9.03
CA VAL A 58 8.91 -11.04 9.88
C VAL A 58 9.15 -9.67 10.51
N ILE A 59 10.33 -9.45 11.12
CA ILE A 59 10.64 -8.19 11.82
C ILE A 59 10.73 -7.02 10.84
N VAL A 60 11.49 -7.15 9.76
CA VAL A 60 11.65 -6.08 8.76
C VAL A 60 10.32 -5.77 8.07
N GLY A 61 9.53 -6.79 7.75
CA GLY A 61 8.20 -6.62 7.19
C GLY A 61 7.26 -5.89 8.14
N ALA A 62 7.25 -6.24 9.44
CA ALA A 62 6.44 -5.59 10.45
C ALA A 62 6.79 -4.10 10.64
N ILE A 63 8.10 -3.79 10.71
CA ILE A 63 8.59 -2.40 10.75
C ILE A 63 8.15 -1.64 9.50
N SER A 64 8.34 -2.23 8.32
CA SER A 64 7.95 -1.60 7.06
C SER A 64 6.45 -1.35 7.00
N ALA A 65 5.64 -2.35 7.38
CA ALA A 65 4.18 -2.23 7.36
C ALA A 65 3.67 -1.07 8.23
N LEU A 66 4.17 -0.97 9.45
CA LEU A 66 3.73 0.03 10.40
C LEU A 66 4.36 1.40 10.14
N PHE A 67 5.70 1.47 10.09
CA PHE A 67 6.42 2.74 9.96
C PHE A 67 6.07 3.49 8.68
N LEU A 68 6.07 2.80 7.53
CA LEU A 68 5.76 3.44 6.25
C LEU A 68 4.28 3.79 6.10
N GLY A 69 3.40 3.08 6.81
CA GLY A 69 2.00 3.47 6.98
C GLY A 69 1.86 4.77 7.77
N LEU A 70 2.60 4.94 8.86
CA LEU A 70 2.63 6.19 9.65
C LEU A 70 3.19 7.35 8.82
N VAL A 71 4.22 7.12 8.02
CA VAL A 71 4.75 8.14 7.10
C VAL A 71 3.69 8.56 6.07
N ALA A 72 2.89 7.62 5.55
CA ALA A 72 1.78 7.95 4.64
C ALA A 72 0.74 8.89 5.28
N MET A 73 0.54 8.81 6.60
CA MET A 73 -0.41 9.68 7.31
C MET A 73 -0.02 11.16 7.32
N VAL A 74 1.27 11.48 7.27
CA VAL A 74 1.78 12.86 7.37
C VAL A 74 2.08 13.48 6.01
N GLN A 75 2.13 12.69 4.94
CA GLN A 75 2.37 13.20 3.59
C GLN A 75 1.23 14.10 3.11
N THR A 76 1.57 15.10 2.30
CA THR A 76 0.63 16.04 1.66
C THR A 76 0.53 15.84 0.16
N ASP A 77 1.55 15.24 -0.46
CA ASP A 77 1.56 14.90 -1.88
C ASP A 77 0.74 13.63 -2.13
N ILE A 78 -0.26 13.74 -3.03
CA ILE A 78 -1.21 12.68 -3.34
C ILE A 78 -0.52 11.41 -3.88
N LYS A 79 0.52 11.55 -4.74
CA LYS A 79 1.30 10.43 -5.27
C LYS A 79 2.13 9.77 -4.17
N ARG A 80 2.78 10.57 -3.32
CA ARG A 80 3.60 10.07 -2.21
C ARG A 80 2.77 9.32 -1.18
N ILE A 81 1.54 9.78 -0.87
CA ILE A 81 0.62 9.03 0.02
C ILE A 81 0.36 7.64 -0.54
N VAL A 82 0.01 7.53 -1.82
CA VAL A 82 -0.26 6.22 -2.45
C VAL A 82 1.01 5.38 -2.55
N ALA A 83 2.18 5.98 -2.75
CA ALA A 83 3.47 5.28 -2.76
C ALA A 83 3.83 4.70 -1.38
N TYR A 84 3.79 5.49 -0.32
CA TYR A 84 4.04 5.01 1.04
C TYR A 84 3.02 3.95 1.47
N SER A 85 1.77 4.09 1.06
CA SER A 85 0.78 3.05 1.29
C SER A 85 1.10 1.74 0.55
N THR A 86 1.73 1.80 -0.63
CA THR A 86 2.25 0.60 -1.33
C THR A 86 3.36 -0.07 -0.52
N LEU A 87 4.33 0.71 -0.02
CA LEU A 87 5.41 0.22 0.82
C LEU A 87 4.89 -0.48 2.08
N SER A 88 3.90 0.10 2.72
CA SER A 88 3.23 -0.52 3.88
C SER A 88 2.62 -1.87 3.50
N GLN A 89 1.90 -1.97 2.38
CA GLN A 89 1.29 -3.24 1.94
C GLN A 89 2.34 -4.30 1.54
N LEU A 90 3.47 -3.88 0.95
CA LEU A 90 4.60 -4.79 0.71
C LEU A 90 5.17 -5.32 2.04
N GLY A 91 5.19 -4.52 3.09
CA GLY A 91 5.53 -4.97 4.44
C GLY A 91 4.63 -6.11 4.92
N TYR A 92 3.31 -6.02 4.71
CA TYR A 92 2.37 -7.12 5.02
C TYR A 92 2.72 -8.41 4.26
N MET A 93 3.09 -8.29 2.97
CA MET A 93 3.48 -9.45 2.18
C MET A 93 4.78 -10.08 2.68
N VAL A 94 5.76 -9.26 3.08
CA VAL A 94 7.04 -9.76 3.64
C VAL A 94 6.82 -10.44 4.99
N VAL A 95 5.94 -9.93 5.84
CA VAL A 95 5.55 -10.62 7.09
C VAL A 95 4.92 -11.98 6.79
N ALA A 96 4.02 -12.05 5.80
CA ALA A 96 3.39 -13.31 5.40
C ALA A 96 4.42 -14.33 4.89
N LEU A 97 5.41 -13.88 4.09
CA LEU A 97 6.51 -14.74 3.62
C LEU A 97 7.35 -15.25 4.79
N GLY A 98 7.69 -14.38 5.74
CA GLY A 98 8.45 -14.76 6.94
C GLY A 98 7.66 -15.67 7.89
N ALA A 99 6.33 -15.64 7.85
CA ALA A 99 5.46 -16.58 8.56
C ALA A 99 5.19 -17.86 7.77
N SER A 100 5.97 -18.15 6.72
CA SER A 100 5.83 -19.31 5.81
C SER A 100 4.49 -19.39 5.08
N ALA A 101 3.74 -18.28 5.02
CA ALA A 101 2.44 -18.18 4.35
C ALA A 101 2.57 -17.65 2.92
N TYR A 102 3.33 -18.35 2.08
CA TYR A 102 3.66 -17.92 0.71
C TYR A 102 2.43 -17.73 -0.16
N SER A 103 1.44 -18.61 -0.04
CA SER A 103 0.17 -18.49 -0.77
C SER A 103 -0.62 -17.24 -0.39
N ALA A 104 -0.68 -16.89 0.89
CA ALA A 104 -1.33 -15.68 1.38
C ALA A 104 -0.61 -14.41 0.88
N ALA A 105 0.74 -14.43 0.87
CA ALA A 105 1.55 -13.33 0.34
C ALA A 105 1.29 -13.11 -1.16
N VAL A 106 1.27 -14.18 -1.97
CA VAL A 106 1.01 -14.11 -3.41
C VAL A 106 -0.45 -13.72 -3.69
N PHE A 107 -1.39 -14.23 -2.91
CA PHE A 107 -2.79 -13.81 -3.00
C PHE A 107 -2.96 -12.30 -2.73
N HIS A 108 -2.33 -11.79 -1.67
CA HIS A 108 -2.36 -10.35 -1.38
C HIS A 108 -1.63 -9.54 -2.46
N LEU A 109 -0.54 -10.05 -3.03
CA LEU A 109 0.16 -9.44 -4.16
C LEU A 109 -0.77 -9.25 -5.36
N MET A 110 -1.54 -10.29 -5.71
CA MET A 110 -2.49 -10.22 -6.82
C MET A 110 -3.59 -9.18 -6.56
N THR A 111 -4.25 -9.22 -5.41
CA THR A 111 -5.30 -8.24 -5.09
C THR A 111 -4.75 -6.82 -5.00
N HIS A 112 -3.55 -6.66 -4.42
CA HIS A 112 -2.82 -5.40 -4.33
C HIS A 112 -2.56 -4.77 -5.70
N ALA A 113 -2.10 -5.56 -6.68
CA ALA A 113 -1.82 -5.07 -8.02
C ALA A 113 -3.05 -4.38 -8.63
N PHE A 114 -4.24 -4.97 -8.50
CA PHE A 114 -5.48 -4.41 -9.04
C PHE A 114 -5.93 -3.13 -8.32
N PHE A 115 -6.09 -3.16 -7.01
CA PHE A 115 -6.61 -1.96 -6.32
C PHE A 115 -5.59 -0.81 -6.28
N LYS A 116 -4.28 -1.11 -6.31
CA LYS A 116 -3.26 -0.06 -6.39
C LYS A 116 -3.16 0.57 -7.76
N ALA A 117 -3.22 -0.22 -8.82
CA ALA A 117 -3.29 0.34 -10.17
C ALA A 117 -4.50 1.26 -10.32
N LEU A 118 -5.67 0.82 -9.81
CA LEU A 118 -6.89 1.63 -9.81
C LEU A 118 -6.70 2.96 -9.06
N LEU A 119 -6.12 2.93 -7.86
CA LEU A 119 -5.87 4.13 -7.06
C LEU A 119 -4.86 5.08 -7.73
N PHE A 120 -3.76 4.56 -8.29
CA PHE A 120 -2.79 5.40 -9.00
C PHE A 120 -3.40 6.07 -10.24
N LEU A 121 -4.20 5.34 -11.01
CA LEU A 121 -4.86 5.90 -12.20
C LEU A 121 -5.92 6.94 -11.81
N ALA A 122 -6.68 6.70 -10.72
CA ALA A 122 -7.63 7.68 -10.20
C ALA A 122 -6.89 8.95 -9.72
N VAL A 123 -5.77 8.80 -9.00
CA VAL A 123 -4.90 9.92 -8.61
C VAL A 123 -4.34 10.64 -9.83
N GLY A 124 -3.94 9.91 -10.86
CA GLY A 124 -3.49 10.51 -12.13
C GLY A 124 -4.55 11.38 -12.78
N SER A 125 -5.80 10.91 -12.80
CA SER A 125 -6.94 11.70 -13.30
C SER A 125 -7.17 12.97 -12.48
N VAL A 126 -7.06 12.89 -11.15
CA VAL A 126 -7.16 14.06 -10.25
C VAL A 126 -6.07 15.07 -10.56
N ILE A 127 -4.81 14.65 -10.68
CA ILE A 127 -3.66 15.53 -10.95
C ILE A 127 -3.83 16.25 -12.30
N LEU A 128 -4.30 15.54 -13.32
CA LEU A 128 -4.58 16.15 -14.63
C LEU A 128 -5.72 17.18 -14.53
N GLY A 129 -6.78 16.87 -13.79
CA GLY A 129 -7.89 17.80 -13.55
C GLY A 129 -7.50 19.01 -12.71
N MET A 130 -6.43 18.90 -11.90
CA MET A 130 -5.89 19.95 -11.05
C MET A 130 -4.67 20.68 -11.66
N HIS A 131 -4.50 20.62 -13.00
CA HIS A 131 -3.39 21.27 -13.70
C HIS A 131 -2.00 20.92 -13.14
N HIS A 132 -1.79 19.65 -12.81
CA HIS A 132 -0.58 19.09 -12.24
C HIS A 132 -0.28 19.44 -10.77
N ASP A 133 -1.20 20.10 -10.05
CA ASP A 133 -1.06 20.24 -8.61
C ASP A 133 -1.23 18.87 -7.93
N GLN A 134 -0.29 18.53 -7.04
CA GLN A 134 -0.22 17.27 -6.31
C GLN A 134 -0.51 17.42 -4.82
N ASP A 135 -0.64 18.65 -4.31
CA ASP A 135 -0.87 18.90 -2.90
C ASP A 135 -2.36 18.73 -2.55
N ILE A 136 -2.69 17.75 -1.70
CA ILE A 136 -4.07 17.49 -1.26
C ILE A 136 -4.68 18.67 -0.51
N ARG A 137 -3.87 19.58 0.03
CA ARG A 137 -4.35 20.78 0.77
C ARG A 137 -5.01 21.79 -0.16
N ASN A 138 -4.61 21.81 -1.42
CA ASN A 138 -5.17 22.69 -2.46
C ASN A 138 -6.41 22.09 -3.13
N MET A 139 -6.72 20.81 -2.86
CA MET A 139 -7.86 20.09 -3.43
C MET A 139 -9.09 20.21 -2.52
N GLY A 140 -10.26 19.79 -3.01
CA GLY A 140 -11.49 19.69 -2.24
C GLY A 140 -12.73 19.74 -3.13
N GLY A 141 -13.77 19.01 -2.78
CA GLY A 141 -15.04 19.02 -3.51
C GLY A 141 -15.01 18.44 -4.93
N LEU A 142 -13.92 17.76 -5.33
CA LEU A 142 -13.73 17.24 -6.69
C LEU A 142 -14.74 16.16 -7.08
N GLY A 143 -15.43 15.55 -6.12
CA GLY A 143 -16.43 14.52 -6.40
C GLY A 143 -17.56 14.97 -7.33
N LYS A 144 -17.89 16.26 -7.33
CA LYS A 144 -18.92 16.86 -8.22
C LYS A 144 -18.44 16.99 -9.66
N TYR A 145 -17.15 17.25 -9.86
CA TYR A 145 -16.55 17.50 -11.17
C TYR A 145 -16.07 16.21 -11.85
N MET A 146 -15.68 15.21 -11.03
CA MET A 146 -15.09 13.97 -11.50
C MET A 146 -15.80 12.74 -10.89
N PRO A 147 -17.10 12.50 -11.19
CA PRO A 147 -17.87 11.44 -10.54
C PRO A 147 -17.33 10.04 -10.81
N TRP A 148 -16.81 9.76 -12.01
CA TRP A 148 -16.19 8.47 -12.33
C TRP A 148 -14.89 8.23 -11.57
N THR A 149 -14.07 9.25 -11.47
CA THR A 149 -12.82 9.19 -10.68
C THR A 149 -13.13 9.03 -9.19
N TYR A 150 -14.18 9.69 -8.71
CA TYR A 150 -14.67 9.52 -7.33
C TYR A 150 -15.09 8.07 -7.07
N ALA A 151 -15.90 7.48 -7.94
CA ALA A 151 -16.38 6.11 -7.78
C ALA A 151 -15.23 5.09 -7.80
N THR A 152 -14.29 5.22 -8.75
CA THR A 152 -13.14 4.32 -8.86
C THR A 152 -12.18 4.48 -7.69
N ALA A 153 -11.94 5.72 -7.23
CA ALA A 153 -11.13 5.99 -6.04
C ALA A 153 -11.78 5.41 -4.77
N LEU A 154 -13.11 5.49 -4.64
CA LEU A 154 -13.85 4.91 -3.52
C LEU A 154 -13.71 3.40 -3.50
N ILE A 155 -13.95 2.72 -4.63
CA ILE A 155 -13.81 1.27 -4.75
C ILE A 155 -12.39 0.82 -4.39
N GLY A 156 -11.38 1.48 -4.96
CA GLY A 156 -9.98 1.19 -4.65
C GLY A 156 -9.61 1.43 -3.18
N SER A 157 -10.16 2.48 -2.56
CA SER A 157 -9.97 2.80 -1.14
C SER A 157 -10.60 1.75 -0.23
N LEU A 158 -11.84 1.32 -0.51
CA LEU A 158 -12.52 0.26 0.25
C LEU A 158 -11.78 -1.07 0.14
N ALA A 159 -11.27 -1.40 -1.05
CA ALA A 159 -10.46 -2.59 -1.26
C ALA A 159 -9.12 -2.51 -0.52
N LEU A 160 -8.44 -1.36 -0.55
CA LEU A 160 -7.18 -1.14 0.17
C LEU A 160 -7.35 -1.23 1.69
N VAL A 161 -8.38 -0.64 2.25
CA VAL A 161 -8.67 -0.70 3.69
C VAL A 161 -9.00 -2.14 4.12
N GLY A 162 -9.64 -2.90 3.24
CA GLY A 162 -10.09 -4.26 3.53
C GLY A 162 -11.48 -4.27 4.18
N VAL A 163 -12.41 -3.53 3.59
CA VAL A 163 -13.82 -3.60 3.99
C VAL A 163 -14.38 -4.97 3.58
N PRO A 164 -15.24 -5.62 4.42
CA PRO A 164 -15.87 -6.88 4.05
C PRO A 164 -16.49 -6.85 2.64
N PHE A 165 -16.44 -7.96 1.94
CA PHE A 165 -16.83 -8.17 0.54
C PHE A 165 -15.84 -7.64 -0.52
N PHE A 166 -14.82 -6.85 -0.16
CA PHE A 166 -13.75 -6.46 -1.06
C PHE A 166 -12.55 -7.42 -0.98
N SER A 167 -11.81 -7.50 -2.08
CA SER A 167 -10.67 -8.45 -2.21
C SER A 167 -9.59 -8.27 -1.13
N GLY A 168 -9.35 -7.02 -0.71
CA GLY A 168 -8.38 -6.70 0.33
C GLY A 168 -8.73 -7.25 1.70
N PHE A 169 -10.01 -7.45 2.01
CA PHE A 169 -10.44 -8.07 3.27
C PHE A 169 -9.93 -9.51 3.37
N TYR A 170 -10.27 -10.34 2.38
CA TYR A 170 -9.90 -11.77 2.38
C TYR A 170 -8.38 -11.98 2.37
N SER A 171 -7.65 -11.18 1.60
CA SER A 171 -6.20 -11.32 1.51
C SER A 171 -5.48 -10.88 2.78
N LYS A 172 -5.92 -9.80 3.44
CA LYS A 172 -5.36 -9.37 4.73
C LYS A 172 -5.70 -10.33 5.87
N GLU A 173 -6.94 -10.80 5.90
CA GLU A 173 -7.38 -11.79 6.89
C GLU A 173 -6.54 -13.08 6.79
N SER A 174 -6.25 -13.54 5.57
CA SER A 174 -5.36 -14.68 5.34
C SER A 174 -3.95 -14.44 5.92
N ILE A 175 -3.40 -13.25 5.77
CA ILE A 175 -2.09 -12.88 6.33
C ILE A 175 -2.14 -12.87 7.86
N ILE A 176 -3.15 -12.22 8.45
CA ILE A 176 -3.28 -12.11 9.91
C ILE A 176 -3.43 -13.50 10.55
N ASN A 177 -4.26 -14.34 9.96
CA ASN A 177 -4.46 -15.71 10.45
C ASN A 177 -3.17 -16.54 10.36
N ALA A 178 -2.40 -16.37 9.27
CA ALA A 178 -1.10 -17.04 9.14
C ALA A 178 -0.10 -16.59 10.21
N ILE A 179 -0.01 -15.29 10.48
CA ILE A 179 0.88 -14.76 11.53
C ILE A 179 0.45 -15.28 12.91
N ARG A 180 -0.85 -15.35 13.17
CA ARG A 180 -1.41 -15.79 14.48
C ARG A 180 -1.00 -17.23 14.81
N VAL A 181 -0.92 -18.11 13.83
CA VAL A 181 -0.54 -19.52 14.02
C VAL A 181 0.95 -19.77 13.84
N SER A 182 1.72 -18.76 13.43
CA SER A 182 3.16 -18.89 13.19
C SER A 182 3.94 -18.96 14.49
N SER A 183 4.88 -19.90 14.57
CA SER A 183 5.81 -20.07 15.71
C SER A 183 7.14 -19.31 15.50
N VAL A 184 7.31 -18.60 14.38
CA VAL A 184 8.54 -17.88 14.05
C VAL A 184 8.81 -16.76 15.06
N THR A 185 10.07 -16.60 15.46
CA THR A 185 10.48 -15.54 16.37
C THR A 185 10.10 -14.16 15.83
N GLY A 186 9.38 -13.39 16.64
CA GLY A 186 8.87 -12.07 16.25
C GLY A 186 7.43 -12.05 15.71
N ALA A 187 6.77 -13.22 15.53
CA ALA A 187 5.40 -13.28 15.02
C ALA A 187 4.40 -12.50 15.88
N THR A 188 4.52 -12.53 17.21
CA THR A 188 3.65 -11.75 18.11
C THR A 188 3.79 -10.25 17.90
N VAL A 189 5.03 -9.75 17.77
CA VAL A 189 5.30 -8.32 17.50
C VAL A 189 4.74 -7.93 16.14
N ALA A 190 4.93 -8.80 15.14
CA ALA A 190 4.39 -8.58 13.80
C ALA A 190 2.87 -8.56 13.80
N LEU A 191 2.21 -9.43 14.56
CA LEU A 191 0.75 -9.44 14.68
C LEU A 191 0.22 -8.12 15.23
N ILE A 192 0.86 -7.58 16.26
CA ILE A 192 0.50 -6.27 16.84
C ILE A 192 0.75 -5.15 15.81
N ALA A 193 1.92 -5.14 15.18
CA ALA A 193 2.28 -4.12 14.17
C ALA A 193 1.33 -4.13 12.97
N VAL A 194 0.98 -5.31 12.46
CA VAL A 194 0.04 -5.50 11.36
C VAL A 194 -1.37 -5.08 11.78
N GLY A 195 -1.81 -5.41 12.98
CA GLY A 195 -3.10 -5.00 13.54
C GLY A 195 -3.23 -3.48 13.64
N ILE A 196 -2.23 -2.80 14.22
CA ILE A 196 -2.19 -1.32 14.25
C ILE A 196 -2.13 -0.77 12.82
N GLY A 197 -1.37 -1.40 11.94
CA GLY A 197 -1.24 -1.03 10.54
C GLY A 197 -2.55 -1.07 9.76
N LEU A 198 -3.49 -1.94 10.10
CA LEU A 198 -4.85 -1.92 9.51
C LEU A 198 -5.57 -0.60 9.81
N PHE A 199 -5.52 -0.17 11.07
CA PHE A 199 -6.13 1.09 11.50
C PHE A 199 -5.47 2.29 10.81
N VAL A 200 -4.13 2.31 10.78
CA VAL A 200 -3.33 3.32 10.07
C VAL A 200 -3.69 3.37 8.58
N THR A 201 -3.87 2.19 7.95
CA THR A 201 -4.29 2.08 6.54
C THR A 201 -5.66 2.74 6.32
N GLY A 202 -6.62 2.48 7.19
CA GLY A 202 -7.93 3.13 7.14
C GLY A 202 -7.81 4.64 7.22
N PHE A 203 -7.04 5.12 8.19
CA PHE A 203 -6.90 6.55 8.44
C PHE A 203 -6.30 7.32 7.26
N TYR A 204 -5.11 6.93 6.74
CA TYR A 204 -4.50 7.69 5.64
C TYR A 204 -5.30 7.59 4.34
N THR A 205 -5.96 6.45 4.10
CA THR A 205 -6.77 6.24 2.90
C THR A 205 -7.99 7.16 2.89
N PHE A 206 -8.76 7.18 3.98
CA PHE A 206 -9.94 8.04 4.08
C PHE A 206 -9.56 9.52 4.25
N ARG A 207 -8.44 9.83 4.92
CA ARG A 207 -7.90 11.19 4.93
C ARG A 207 -7.66 11.70 3.51
N LEU A 208 -6.94 10.95 2.66
CA LEU A 208 -6.72 11.30 1.26
C LEU A 208 -8.05 11.46 0.52
N PHE A 209 -8.94 10.48 0.65
CA PHE A 209 -10.23 10.48 -0.06
C PHE A 209 -11.10 11.70 0.30
N PHE A 210 -11.24 12.03 1.57
CA PHE A 210 -12.03 13.17 2.01
C PHE A 210 -11.40 14.51 1.67
N TYR A 211 -10.06 14.64 1.76
CA TYR A 211 -9.38 15.88 1.38
C TYR A 211 -9.53 16.20 -0.10
N VAL A 212 -9.52 15.20 -0.96
CA VAL A 212 -9.60 15.35 -2.42
C VAL A 212 -11.03 15.55 -2.90
N PHE A 213 -11.93 14.67 -2.49
CA PHE A 213 -13.26 14.60 -3.09
C PHE A 213 -14.36 15.30 -2.31
N HIS A 214 -14.15 15.59 -1.04
CA HIS A 214 -15.14 16.21 -0.17
C HIS A 214 -14.67 17.57 0.38
N GLY A 215 -15.59 18.25 1.09
CA GLY A 215 -15.33 19.54 1.71
C GLY A 215 -15.45 20.73 0.75
N ARG A 216 -14.89 21.87 1.19
CA ARG A 216 -14.92 23.12 0.40
C ARG A 216 -13.88 23.08 -0.70
N GLU A 217 -14.19 23.67 -1.85
CA GLU A 217 -13.25 23.88 -2.95
C GLU A 217 -12.14 24.83 -2.47
N ARG A 218 -10.87 24.40 -2.65
CA ARG A 218 -9.67 25.17 -2.24
C ARG A 218 -8.81 25.57 -3.42
N PHE A 219 -9.19 25.13 -4.62
CA PHE A 219 -8.54 25.50 -5.87
C PHE A 219 -9.21 26.74 -6.49
N GLN A 220 -8.40 27.58 -7.17
CA GLN A 220 -8.93 28.70 -7.94
C GLN A 220 -9.48 28.15 -9.27
N ARG A 221 -10.73 28.46 -9.57
CA ARG A 221 -11.28 28.22 -10.90
C ARG A 221 -10.57 29.16 -11.88
N GLN A 222 -9.75 28.64 -12.77
CA GLN A 222 -9.35 29.40 -13.94
C GLN A 222 -10.60 29.56 -14.82
N GLN A 223 -11.03 30.80 -14.99
CA GLN A 223 -12.10 31.20 -15.91
C GLN A 223 -11.67 31.03 -17.37
#